data_03afd528d15d460fb7b665223c6d4f50
#
_entry.id   03afd528d15d460fb7b665223c6d4f50
#
_cell.length_a   1.000
_cell.length_b   1.000
_cell.length_c   1.000
_cell.angle_alpha   90.00
_cell.angle_beta   90.00
_cell.angle_gamma   90.00
#
_symmetry.space_group_name_H-M   'P 1'
#
loop_
_entity.id
_entity.type
_entity.pdbx_description
1 polymer ?
#
loop_
_entity_poly.entity_id
_entity_poly.type
_entity_poly.pdbx_seq_one_letter_code
_entity_poly.pdbx_strand_id
1 'polypeptide(L)'
;MEWLQYPLAFLLLLGVIVVFHEFGHFIVARRSGVHVVRFSVGFGRPLLRWSDRHGTEFVLAAIPFGGYVQMYDDRDPVVNAEAVEGSVPKDALGYTHLSPLWRIAISLAGPIANFILAIAIYAALFMAGTLQFTPTFSGAEPGSVLAQTDVPAP
;
A
#
# COMPACT_ATOMS: atom_id res chain seq x y z
N MET A 1 -7.77 27.26 -10.28
CA MET A 1 -7.15 26.48 -9.18
C MET A 1 -7.34 24.95 -9.35
N GLU A 2 -7.99 24.51 -10.41
CA GLU A 2 -8.29 23.09 -10.67
C GLU A 2 -7.03 22.23 -10.98
N TRP A 3 -5.99 22.85 -11.53
CA TRP A 3 -4.75 22.11 -11.89
C TRP A 3 -3.95 21.58 -10.68
N LEU A 4 -4.13 22.14 -9.48
CA LEU A 4 -3.47 21.69 -8.24
C LEU A 4 -4.17 20.46 -7.62
N GLN A 5 -5.47 20.27 -7.87
CA GLN A 5 -6.22 19.16 -7.27
C GLN A 5 -5.77 17.79 -7.79
N TYR A 6 -5.36 17.69 -9.06
CA TYR A 6 -4.89 16.41 -9.63
C TYR A 6 -3.57 15.95 -9.03
N PRO A 7 -2.50 16.77 -8.98
CA PRO A 7 -1.27 16.39 -8.28
C PRO A 7 -1.49 16.07 -6.80
N LEU A 8 -2.34 16.83 -6.10
CA LEU A 8 -2.62 16.59 -4.69
C LEU A 8 -3.36 15.27 -4.48
N ALA A 9 -4.38 15.00 -5.29
CA ALA A 9 -5.11 13.72 -5.27
C ALA A 9 -4.21 12.54 -5.59
N PHE A 10 -3.31 12.69 -6.57
CA PHE A 10 -2.31 11.67 -6.90
C PHE A 10 -1.37 11.38 -5.74
N LEU A 11 -0.82 12.42 -5.09
CA LEU A 11 0.07 12.26 -3.95
C LEU A 11 -0.64 11.59 -2.77
N LEU A 12 -1.89 11.96 -2.51
CA LEU A 12 -2.70 11.35 -1.45
C LEU A 12 -2.94 9.85 -1.75
N LEU A 13 -3.36 9.54 -2.98
CA LEU A 13 -3.59 8.16 -3.40
C LEU A 13 -2.31 7.32 -3.32
N LEU A 14 -1.20 7.86 -3.85
CA LEU A 14 0.12 7.22 -3.78
C LEU A 14 0.52 6.96 -2.33
N GLY A 15 0.35 7.95 -1.45
CA GLY A 15 0.63 7.81 -0.03
C GLY A 15 -0.16 6.68 0.62
N VAL A 16 -1.47 6.59 0.35
CA VAL A 16 -2.31 5.50 0.86
C VAL A 16 -1.81 4.14 0.38
N ILE A 17 -1.57 4.00 -0.93
CA ILE A 17 -1.09 2.74 -1.52
C ILE A 17 0.25 2.32 -0.90
N VAL A 18 1.19 3.25 -0.74
CA VAL A 18 2.50 2.99 -0.15
C VAL A 18 2.37 2.55 1.31
N VAL A 19 1.57 3.26 2.11
CA VAL A 19 1.37 2.89 3.52
C VAL A 19 0.82 1.48 3.65
N PHE A 20 -0.17 1.11 2.86
CA PHE A 20 -0.74 -0.24 2.89
C PHE A 20 0.25 -1.30 2.42
N HIS A 21 1.05 -0.98 1.40
CA HIS A 21 2.11 -1.85 0.91
C HIS A 21 3.14 -2.16 2.00
N GLU A 22 3.72 -1.12 2.58
CA GLU A 22 4.72 -1.27 3.65
C GLU A 22 4.13 -1.95 4.89
N PHE A 23 2.86 -1.65 5.21
CA PHE A 23 2.17 -2.27 6.33
C PHE A 23 1.97 -3.79 6.12
N GLY A 24 1.76 -4.21 4.87
CA GLY A 24 1.74 -5.64 4.51
C GLY A 24 3.05 -6.33 4.88
N HIS A 25 4.19 -5.79 4.43
CA HIS A 25 5.52 -6.29 4.79
C HIS A 25 5.74 -6.30 6.29
N PHE A 26 5.38 -5.22 6.97
CA PHE A 26 5.53 -5.06 8.41
C PHE A 26 4.79 -6.13 9.22
N ILE A 27 3.51 -6.40 8.90
CA ILE A 27 2.71 -7.41 9.63
C ILE A 27 3.33 -8.79 9.48
N VAL A 28 3.70 -9.18 8.26
CA VAL A 28 4.24 -10.51 8.00
C VAL A 28 5.65 -10.65 8.59
N ALA A 29 6.49 -9.62 8.47
CA ALA A 29 7.79 -9.58 9.13
C ALA A 29 7.65 -9.79 10.64
N ARG A 30 6.75 -9.07 11.27
CA ARG A 30 6.50 -9.19 12.71
C ARG A 30 6.01 -10.58 13.12
N ARG A 31 5.17 -11.22 12.29
CA ARG A 31 4.69 -12.59 12.53
C ARG A 31 5.74 -13.65 12.29
N SER A 32 6.74 -13.39 11.46
CA SER A 32 7.86 -14.32 11.25
C SER A 32 8.83 -14.37 12.41
N GLY A 33 8.71 -13.43 13.36
CA GLY A 33 9.62 -13.31 14.50
C GLY A 33 10.86 -12.45 14.23
N VAL A 34 11.06 -11.96 12.99
CA VAL A 34 12.18 -11.05 12.70
C VAL A 34 11.95 -9.71 13.42
N HIS A 35 13.01 -9.16 13.99
CA HIS A 35 12.93 -7.85 14.61
C HIS A 35 12.84 -6.76 13.55
N VAL A 36 11.78 -5.95 13.62
CA VAL A 36 11.61 -4.78 12.74
C VAL A 36 12.18 -3.56 13.44
N VAL A 37 13.27 -3.03 12.90
CA VAL A 37 13.98 -1.85 13.45
C VAL A 37 13.19 -0.58 13.19
N ARG A 38 12.74 -0.39 11.93
CA ARG A 38 12.05 0.83 11.52
C ARG A 38 10.95 0.56 10.51
N PHE A 39 9.85 1.29 10.68
CA PHE A 39 8.77 1.43 9.71
C PHE A 39 8.70 2.90 9.28
N SER A 40 9.03 3.21 8.03
CA SER A 40 9.04 4.58 7.53
C SER A 40 8.02 4.78 6.43
N VAL A 41 7.23 5.86 6.55
CA VAL A 41 6.41 6.40 5.47
C VAL A 41 7.10 7.64 4.95
N GLY A 42 7.55 7.57 3.69
CA GLY A 42 8.37 8.61 3.09
C GLY A 42 9.87 8.43 3.28
N PHE A 43 10.62 9.35 2.69
CA PHE A 43 12.08 9.41 2.73
C PHE A 43 12.57 10.77 3.24
N GLY A 44 13.85 10.86 3.59
CA GLY A 44 14.53 12.10 3.97
C GLY A 44 14.35 12.45 5.44
N ARG A 45 14.24 13.76 5.74
CA ARG A 45 14.18 14.24 7.14
C ARG A 45 12.91 13.77 7.83
N PRO A 46 13.01 13.14 8.99
CA PRO A 46 11.84 12.74 9.76
C PRO A 46 11.10 13.96 10.29
N LEU A 47 9.80 14.01 10.04
CA LEU A 47 8.88 15.00 10.58
C LEU A 47 8.31 14.55 11.93
N LEU A 48 8.05 13.25 12.06
CA LEU A 48 7.53 12.64 13.27
C LEU A 48 8.25 11.31 13.53
N ARG A 49 8.54 11.00 14.79
CA ARG A 49 9.12 9.73 15.23
C ARG A 49 8.46 9.28 16.53
N TRP A 50 8.19 7.98 16.61
CA TRP A 50 7.79 7.34 17.87
C TRP A 50 8.19 5.87 17.83
N SER A 51 8.32 5.25 18.99
CA SER A 51 8.65 3.82 19.09
C SER A 51 7.51 3.06 19.75
N ASP A 52 7.32 1.82 19.33
CA ASP A 52 6.37 0.93 19.97
C ASP A 52 7.01 0.10 21.10
N ARG A 53 6.18 -0.74 21.74
CA ARG A 53 6.62 -1.60 22.86
C ARG A 53 7.59 -2.72 22.43
N HIS A 54 7.73 -2.96 21.11
CA HIS A 54 8.61 -3.99 20.56
C HIS A 54 9.93 -3.40 20.06
N GLY A 55 10.19 -2.12 20.29
CA GLY A 55 11.41 -1.44 19.84
C GLY A 55 11.40 -0.99 18.37
N THR A 56 10.28 -1.15 17.64
CA THR A 56 10.18 -0.63 16.27
C THR A 56 10.01 0.87 16.28
N GLU A 57 10.88 1.60 15.57
CA GLU A 57 10.75 3.03 15.33
C GLU A 57 9.80 3.29 14.16
N PHE A 58 8.74 4.04 14.37
CA PHE A 58 7.84 4.54 13.32
C PHE A 58 8.26 5.95 12.92
N VAL A 59 8.41 6.17 11.62
CA VAL A 59 8.87 7.45 11.07
C VAL A 59 7.89 7.94 10.01
N LEU A 60 7.49 9.20 10.13
CA LEU A 60 6.87 9.94 9.04
C LEU A 60 7.90 10.93 8.49
N ALA A 61 8.29 10.77 7.24
CA ALA A 61 9.33 11.58 6.62
C ALA A 61 8.76 12.64 5.66
N ALA A 62 9.60 13.63 5.31
CA ALA A 62 9.17 14.82 4.58
C ALA A 62 8.82 14.56 3.10
N ILE A 63 9.40 13.53 2.48
CA ILE A 63 9.22 13.23 1.06
C ILE A 63 8.28 12.04 0.91
N PRO A 64 7.00 12.23 0.50
CA PRO A 64 5.97 11.19 0.53
C PRO A 64 6.01 10.22 -0.66
N PHE A 65 7.16 10.07 -1.33
CA PHE A 65 7.33 9.19 -2.48
C PHE A 65 7.87 7.81 -2.09
N GLY A 66 7.12 7.06 -1.29
CA GLY A 66 7.52 5.72 -0.91
C GLY A 66 7.54 5.48 0.59
N GLY A 67 8.15 4.39 0.99
CA GLY A 67 8.34 3.97 2.37
C GLY A 67 9.31 2.82 2.43
N TYR A 68 9.56 2.30 3.63
CA TYR A 68 10.34 1.08 3.80
C TYR A 68 10.12 0.46 5.17
N VAL A 69 10.28 -0.85 5.22
CA VAL A 69 10.33 -1.64 6.45
C VAL A 69 11.75 -2.15 6.63
N GLN A 70 12.45 -1.63 7.60
CA GLN A 70 13.82 -2.03 7.92
C GLN A 70 13.78 -3.16 8.93
N MET A 71 14.22 -4.33 8.50
CA MET A 71 14.34 -5.52 9.34
C MET A 71 15.76 -5.66 9.85
N TYR A 72 15.90 -6.14 11.08
CA TYR A 72 17.21 -6.43 11.64
C TYR A 72 17.92 -7.52 10.84
N ASP A 73 19.20 -7.32 10.57
CA ASP A 73 20.10 -8.33 10.03
C ASP A 73 21.48 -8.15 10.68
N ASP A 74 21.93 -9.18 11.37
CA ASP A 74 23.25 -9.17 12.05
C ASP A 74 24.42 -9.06 11.08
N ARG A 75 24.20 -9.34 9.81
CA ARG A 75 25.21 -9.24 8.73
C ARG A 75 25.26 -7.87 8.06
N ASP A 76 24.27 -7.01 8.30
CA ASP A 76 24.21 -5.69 7.70
C ASP A 76 24.69 -4.61 8.67
N PRO A 77 25.92 -4.10 8.50
CA PRO A 77 26.46 -3.06 9.38
C PRO A 77 25.67 -1.75 9.30
N VAL A 78 25.00 -1.45 8.18
CA VAL A 78 24.23 -0.22 8.01
C VAL A 78 22.95 -0.29 8.85
N VAL A 79 22.23 -1.41 8.78
CA VAL A 79 21.02 -1.63 9.59
C VAL A 79 21.37 -1.59 11.07
N ASN A 80 22.50 -2.18 11.45
CA ASN A 80 22.95 -2.19 12.84
C ASN A 80 23.38 -0.79 13.35
N ALA A 81 23.98 0.03 12.48
CA ALA A 81 24.37 1.40 12.82
C ALA A 81 23.17 2.36 12.90
N GLU A 82 22.12 2.12 12.12
CA GLU A 82 20.91 2.94 12.12
C GLU A 82 19.91 2.56 13.22
N ALA A 83 20.03 1.37 13.80
CA ALA A 83 19.22 0.97 14.93
C ALA A 83 19.48 1.92 16.12
N VAL A 84 18.42 2.41 16.74
CA VAL A 84 18.53 3.20 17.95
C VAL A 84 19.24 2.35 19.01
N GLU A 85 20.27 2.90 19.62
CA GLU A 85 21.07 2.19 20.61
C GLU A 85 20.18 1.62 21.73
N GLY A 86 20.19 0.30 21.91
CA GLY A 86 19.33 -0.41 22.87
C GLY A 86 17.92 -0.78 22.34
N SER A 87 17.55 -0.44 21.09
CA SER A 87 16.26 -0.81 20.52
C SER A 87 16.20 -2.26 20.02
N VAL A 88 17.35 -2.84 19.68
CA VAL A 88 17.45 -4.22 19.21
C VAL A 88 17.70 -5.15 20.40
N PRO A 89 16.79 -6.11 20.69
CA PRO A 89 17.01 -7.12 21.71
C PRO A 89 18.26 -7.96 21.42
N LYS A 90 18.96 -8.41 22.46
CA LYS A 90 20.19 -9.23 22.31
C LYS A 90 19.95 -10.56 21.60
N ASP A 91 18.74 -11.05 21.66
CA ASP A 91 18.25 -12.28 21.05
C ASP A 91 17.39 -12.04 19.80
N ALA A 92 17.51 -10.84 19.20
CA ALA A 92 16.75 -10.47 18.01
C ALA A 92 17.07 -11.40 16.84
N LEU A 93 16.02 -11.94 16.20
CA LEU A 93 16.16 -12.75 15.01
C LEU A 93 16.43 -11.87 13.80
N GLY A 94 17.51 -12.11 13.08
CA GLY A 94 17.86 -11.41 11.85
C GLY A 94 17.10 -11.98 10.63
N TYR A 95 16.88 -11.14 9.63
CA TYR A 95 16.17 -11.50 8.39
C TYR A 95 16.81 -12.68 7.65
N THR A 96 18.14 -12.76 7.62
CA THR A 96 18.88 -13.84 6.97
C THR A 96 18.71 -15.20 7.66
N HIS A 97 18.33 -15.23 8.93
CA HIS A 97 18.06 -16.46 9.67
C HIS A 97 16.64 -17.00 9.47
N LEU A 98 15.77 -16.24 8.79
CA LEU A 98 14.43 -16.71 8.45
C LEU A 98 14.48 -17.83 7.42
N SER A 99 13.55 -18.76 7.52
CA SER A 99 13.35 -19.78 6.47
C SER A 99 12.99 -19.11 5.13
N PRO A 100 13.33 -19.72 4.00
CA PRO A 100 13.00 -19.17 2.68
C PRO A 100 11.51 -18.85 2.49
N LEU A 101 10.63 -19.67 3.09
CA LEU A 101 9.18 -19.46 3.01
C LEU A 101 8.76 -18.15 3.69
N TRP A 102 9.33 -17.83 4.85
CA TRP A 102 9.04 -16.56 5.52
C TRP A 102 9.55 -15.37 4.71
N ARG A 103 10.74 -15.47 4.11
CA ARG A 103 11.28 -14.40 3.25
C ARG A 103 10.40 -14.17 2.02
N ILE A 104 9.91 -15.23 1.38
CA ILE A 104 8.94 -15.14 0.28
C ILE A 104 7.63 -14.52 0.77
N ALA A 105 7.09 -14.98 1.89
CA ALA A 105 5.86 -14.42 2.46
C ALA A 105 5.97 -12.94 2.76
N ILE A 106 7.09 -12.49 3.35
CA ILE A 106 7.36 -11.08 3.59
C ILE A 106 7.38 -10.30 2.27
N SER A 107 8.11 -10.80 1.25
CA SER A 107 8.22 -10.11 -0.05
C SER A 107 6.88 -9.99 -0.77
N LEU A 108 6.00 -10.98 -0.66
CA LEU A 108 4.68 -10.96 -1.29
C LEU A 108 3.64 -10.17 -0.50
N ALA A 109 3.88 -9.92 0.78
CA ALA A 109 2.90 -9.31 1.69
C ALA A 109 2.52 -7.88 1.27
N GLY A 110 3.45 -7.08 0.76
CA GLY A 110 3.18 -5.74 0.25
C GLY A 110 2.20 -5.74 -0.94
N PRO A 111 2.53 -6.41 -2.05
CA PRO A 111 1.59 -6.56 -3.17
C PRO A 111 0.23 -7.12 -2.76
N ILE A 112 0.19 -8.15 -1.91
CA ILE A 112 -1.07 -8.73 -1.42
C ILE A 112 -1.88 -7.71 -0.64
N ALA A 113 -1.26 -6.91 0.22
CA ALA A 113 -1.94 -5.84 0.94
C ALA A 113 -2.59 -4.82 -0.01
N ASN A 114 -1.92 -4.46 -1.10
CA ASN A 114 -2.48 -3.56 -2.11
C ASN A 114 -3.66 -4.20 -2.88
N PHE A 115 -3.60 -5.51 -3.17
CA PHE A 115 -4.75 -6.21 -3.74
C PHE A 115 -5.95 -6.22 -2.79
N ILE A 116 -5.73 -6.47 -1.50
CA ILE A 116 -6.79 -6.42 -0.48
C ILE A 116 -7.38 -5.01 -0.40
N LEU A 117 -6.53 -3.96 -0.42
CA LEU A 117 -6.98 -2.58 -0.44
C LEU A 117 -7.84 -2.27 -1.67
N ALA A 118 -7.41 -2.70 -2.86
CA ALA A 118 -8.15 -2.51 -4.09
C ALA A 118 -9.54 -3.18 -4.02
N ILE A 119 -9.60 -4.43 -3.57
CA ILE A 119 -10.86 -5.16 -3.39
C ILE A 119 -11.77 -4.41 -2.40
N ALA A 120 -11.23 -3.94 -1.28
CA ALA A 120 -12.00 -3.20 -0.27
C ALA A 120 -12.57 -1.90 -0.83
N ILE A 121 -11.76 -1.13 -1.60
CA ILE A 121 -12.20 0.11 -2.25
C ILE A 121 -13.30 -0.17 -3.27
N TYR A 122 -13.12 -1.17 -4.15
CA TYR A 122 -14.14 -1.53 -5.13
C TYR A 122 -15.43 -1.99 -4.45
N ALA A 123 -15.34 -2.84 -3.44
CA ALA A 123 -16.51 -3.27 -2.68
C ALA A 123 -17.26 -2.08 -2.07
N ALA A 124 -16.54 -1.12 -1.47
CA ALA A 124 -17.14 0.08 -0.91
C ALA A 124 -17.82 0.95 -1.98
N LEU A 125 -17.18 1.13 -3.14
CA LEU A 125 -17.75 1.88 -4.26
C LEU A 125 -19.03 1.22 -4.79
N PHE A 126 -19.05 -0.11 -4.97
CA PHE A 126 -20.23 -0.83 -5.41
C PHE A 126 -21.37 -0.76 -4.38
N MET A 127 -21.06 -0.84 -3.09
CA MET A 127 -22.07 -0.68 -2.02
C MET A 127 -22.63 0.74 -1.94
N ALA A 128 -21.81 1.75 -2.23
CA ALA A 128 -22.26 3.15 -2.26
C ALA A 128 -23.12 3.49 -3.49
N GLY A 129 -23.19 2.61 -4.47
CA GLY A 129 -23.87 2.82 -5.74
C GLY A 129 -23.01 3.60 -6.73
N THR A 130 -22.65 2.96 -7.83
CA THR A 130 -21.97 3.64 -8.93
C THR A 130 -23.01 4.21 -9.89
N LEU A 131 -22.82 5.44 -10.36
CA LEU A 131 -23.58 5.99 -11.46
C LEU A 131 -23.29 5.14 -12.71
N GLN A 132 -24.23 4.29 -13.08
CA GLN A 132 -24.14 3.54 -14.33
C GLN A 132 -24.66 4.43 -15.44
N PHE A 133 -23.81 4.70 -16.43
CA PHE A 133 -24.28 5.28 -17.68
C PHE A 133 -25.07 4.19 -18.41
N THR A 134 -26.38 4.26 -18.37
CA THR A 134 -27.22 3.44 -19.25
C THR A 134 -27.02 3.97 -20.66
N PRO A 135 -26.50 3.17 -21.60
CA PRO A 135 -26.39 3.64 -22.98
C PRO A 135 -27.81 3.87 -23.49
N THR A 136 -28.20 5.14 -23.62
CA THR A 136 -29.44 5.51 -24.29
C THR A 136 -29.15 5.51 -25.78
N PHE A 137 -29.68 4.51 -26.47
CA PHE A 137 -29.68 4.54 -27.91
C PHE A 137 -30.76 5.53 -28.31
N SER A 138 -30.40 6.65 -28.94
CA SER A 138 -31.34 7.49 -29.65
C SER A 138 -31.95 6.63 -30.77
N GLY A 139 -33.29 6.71 -30.95
CA GLY A 139 -33.99 5.91 -31.93
C GLY A 139 -33.28 5.90 -33.30
N ALA A 140 -33.43 4.81 -34.01
CA ALA A 140 -32.78 4.62 -35.30
C ALA A 140 -33.17 5.78 -36.26
N GLU A 141 -32.14 6.36 -36.93
CA GLU A 141 -32.40 7.39 -37.94
C GLU A 141 -33.40 6.85 -39.02
N PRO A 142 -34.38 7.68 -39.45
CA PRO A 142 -35.30 7.28 -40.51
C PRO A 142 -34.53 6.84 -41.76
N GLY A 143 -34.74 5.58 -42.18
CA GLY A 143 -34.05 4.99 -43.35
C GLY A 143 -32.83 4.13 -43.02
N SER A 144 -32.41 4.03 -41.74
CA SER A 144 -31.36 3.08 -41.33
C SER A 144 -31.93 1.63 -41.31
N VAL A 145 -31.02 0.65 -41.45
CA VAL A 145 -31.35 -0.78 -41.35
C VAL A 145 -32.01 -1.11 -40.01
N LEU A 146 -31.66 -0.43 -38.95
CA LEU A 146 -32.22 -0.58 -37.60
C LEU A 146 -33.64 -0.05 -37.49
N ALA A 147 -34.04 0.93 -38.32
CA ALA A 147 -35.44 1.41 -38.35
C ALA A 147 -36.37 0.43 -39.04
N GLN A 148 -35.85 -0.55 -39.77
CA GLN A 148 -36.63 -1.59 -40.46
C GLN A 148 -36.78 -2.89 -39.64
N THR A 149 -36.05 -3.00 -38.54
CA THR A 149 -36.18 -4.12 -37.59
C THR A 149 -37.07 -3.70 -36.44
N ASP A 150 -38.16 -4.45 -36.24
CA ASP A 150 -39.09 -4.31 -35.11
C ASP A 150 -38.38 -4.77 -33.82
N VAL A 151 -37.42 -3.95 -33.35
CA VAL A 151 -36.75 -4.19 -32.06
C VAL A 151 -37.65 -3.58 -30.97
N PRO A 152 -38.27 -4.39 -30.09
CA PRO A 152 -39.07 -3.83 -29.00
C PRO A 152 -38.23 -2.91 -28.14
N ALA A 153 -38.78 -1.73 -27.86
CA ALA A 153 -38.15 -0.81 -26.92
C ALA A 153 -37.99 -1.46 -25.53
N PRO A 154 -36.88 -1.24 -24.85
CA PRO A 154 -36.64 -1.78 -23.49
C PRO A 154 -37.64 -1.22 -22.47
#